data_bc3eafd198bc6abd70832edd140b57f0
#
_entry.id   bc3eafd198bc6abd70832edd140b57f0
#
_cell.length_a   1.000
_cell.length_b   1.000
_cell.length_c   1.000
_cell.angle_alpha   90.00
_cell.angle_beta   90.00
_cell.angle_gamma   90.00
#
_symmetry.space_group_name_H-M   'P 1'
#
loop_
_entity.id
_entity.type
_entity.pdbx_description
1 polymer ?
#
loop_
_entity_poly.entity_id
_entity_poly.type
_entity_poly.pdbx_seq_one_letter_code
_entity_poly.pdbx_strand_id
1 'polypeptide(L)'
;MTIETAVVQTPLGPVTLYARGGALVGLEFTDRAARRAALERRLRRHLGRFELREVRDPAGARSALEAYFAGDPHALSGQQVELHGTPFQLAVWRELRCIPPGRTLSYAALAARVARPRAVRAVGQANGSNPVSLFVPCHRVIAADGGLGGYGGGLARKRRLLELEGRTVA
;
A
#
# COMPACT_ATOMS: atom_id res chain seq x y z
N MET A 1 13.51 3.14 -20.27
CA MET A 1 13.19 3.69 -18.92
C MET A 1 13.67 2.71 -17.87
N THR A 2 14.14 3.23 -16.75
CA THR A 2 14.65 2.40 -15.65
C THR A 2 13.74 2.59 -14.44
N ILE A 3 13.37 1.49 -13.79
CA ILE A 3 12.72 1.48 -12.47
C ILE A 3 13.73 0.93 -11.47
N GLU A 4 13.96 1.68 -10.40
CA GLU A 4 14.78 1.26 -9.29
C GLU A 4 14.02 0.24 -8.44
N THR A 5 14.70 -0.79 -7.98
CA THR A 5 14.11 -1.84 -7.17
C THR A 5 15.02 -2.24 -6.03
N ALA A 6 14.42 -2.70 -4.94
CA ALA A 6 15.11 -3.33 -3.82
C ALA A 6 14.19 -4.31 -3.11
N VAL A 7 14.79 -5.35 -2.53
CA VAL A 7 14.11 -6.20 -1.55
C VAL A 7 14.55 -5.74 -0.16
N VAL A 8 13.56 -5.43 0.67
CA VAL A 8 13.79 -4.95 2.04
C VAL A 8 13.24 -5.96 3.02
N GLN A 9 14.08 -6.40 3.95
CA GLN A 9 13.64 -7.27 5.05
C GLN A 9 12.85 -6.46 6.06
N THR A 10 11.71 -6.98 6.47
CA THR A 10 10.88 -6.38 7.52
C THR A 10 10.46 -7.43 8.54
N PRO A 11 10.00 -7.04 9.73
CA PRO A 11 9.43 -7.99 10.69
C PRO A 11 8.21 -8.78 10.17
N LEU A 12 7.60 -8.32 9.08
CA LEU A 12 6.46 -8.98 8.43
C LEU A 12 6.87 -9.81 7.22
N GLY A 13 8.16 -9.95 6.96
CA GLY A 13 8.73 -10.60 5.79
C GLY A 13 9.26 -9.59 4.76
N PRO A 14 9.91 -10.08 3.70
CA PRO A 14 10.52 -9.21 2.70
C PRO A 14 9.46 -8.53 1.84
N VAL A 15 9.73 -7.26 1.50
CA VAL A 15 8.95 -6.49 0.54
C VAL A 15 9.83 -6.11 -0.66
N THR A 16 9.24 -6.06 -1.84
CA THR A 16 9.89 -5.58 -3.05
C THR A 16 9.39 -4.17 -3.36
N LEU A 17 10.33 -3.24 -3.49
CA LEU A 17 10.08 -1.84 -3.79
C LEU A 17 10.34 -1.55 -5.28
N TYR A 18 9.54 -0.65 -5.84
CA TYR A 18 9.70 -0.13 -7.19
C TYR A 18 9.62 1.40 -7.15
N ALA A 19 10.63 2.08 -7.67
CA ALA A 19 10.67 3.54 -7.67
C ALA A 19 11.10 4.11 -9.03
N ARG A 20 10.63 5.31 -9.32
CA ARG A 20 10.97 6.06 -10.53
C ARG A 20 11.04 7.55 -10.21
N GLY A 21 12.13 8.22 -10.62
CA GLY A 21 12.24 9.68 -10.49
C GLY A 21 12.06 10.19 -9.05
N GLY A 22 12.49 9.45 -8.06
CA GLY A 22 12.37 9.83 -6.65
C GLY A 22 11.02 9.52 -6.01
N ALA A 23 10.10 8.87 -6.71
CA ALA A 23 8.79 8.47 -6.19
C ALA A 23 8.62 6.95 -6.20
N LEU A 24 7.92 6.40 -5.21
CA LEU A 24 7.48 5.01 -5.24
C LEU A 24 6.36 4.82 -6.25
N VAL A 25 6.49 3.81 -7.09
CA VAL A 25 5.47 3.38 -8.05
C VAL A 25 4.88 2.02 -7.68
N GLY A 26 5.52 1.28 -6.79
CA GLY A 26 5.05 -0.03 -6.34
C GLY A 26 5.72 -0.51 -5.08
N LEU A 27 4.98 -1.30 -4.31
CA LEU A 27 5.45 -2.13 -3.21
C LEU A 27 4.55 -3.34 -3.09
N GLU A 28 5.14 -4.51 -3.01
CA GLU A 28 4.41 -5.73 -2.70
C GLU A 28 5.24 -6.66 -1.82
N PHE A 29 4.58 -7.45 -0.97
CA PHE A 29 5.27 -8.51 -0.24
C PHE A 29 5.88 -9.50 -1.21
N THR A 30 7.17 -9.80 -1.02
CA THR A 30 7.96 -10.60 -1.98
C THR A 30 7.41 -12.03 -2.13
N ASP A 31 6.85 -12.60 -1.06
CA ASP A 31 6.24 -13.94 -1.06
C ASP A 31 4.86 -13.98 -1.76
N ARG A 32 4.31 -12.85 -2.14
CA ARG A 32 3.06 -12.75 -2.91
C ARG A 32 3.38 -12.66 -4.41
N ALA A 33 3.96 -13.71 -4.97
CA ALA A 33 4.48 -13.72 -6.34
C ALA A 33 3.44 -13.36 -7.40
N ALA A 34 2.20 -13.84 -7.30
CA ALA A 34 1.12 -13.52 -8.24
C ALA A 34 0.74 -12.03 -8.17
N ARG A 35 0.70 -11.45 -6.98
CA ARG A 35 0.40 -10.02 -6.79
C ARG A 35 1.55 -9.16 -7.32
N ARG A 36 2.79 -9.54 -7.06
CA ARG A 36 3.96 -8.86 -7.59
C ARG A 36 3.99 -8.88 -9.10
N ALA A 37 3.73 -10.03 -9.72
CA ALA A 37 3.63 -10.13 -11.18
C ALA A 37 2.49 -9.26 -11.75
N ALA A 38 1.35 -9.19 -11.07
CA ALA A 38 0.24 -8.32 -11.45
C ALA A 38 0.62 -6.83 -11.36
N LEU A 39 1.36 -6.45 -10.32
CA LEU A 39 1.89 -5.10 -10.15
C LEU A 39 2.83 -4.73 -11.31
N GLU A 40 3.80 -5.59 -11.63
CA GLU A 40 4.72 -5.36 -12.75
C GLU A 40 4.01 -5.24 -14.09
N ARG A 41 2.99 -6.10 -14.34
CA ARG A 41 2.16 -5.97 -15.56
C ARG A 41 1.43 -4.63 -15.61
N ARG A 42 0.92 -4.15 -14.48
CA ARG A 42 0.27 -2.83 -14.38
C ARG A 42 1.27 -1.71 -14.67
N LEU A 43 2.45 -1.77 -14.08
CA LEU A 43 3.50 -0.78 -14.34
C LEU A 43 3.88 -0.76 -15.83
N ARG A 44 4.05 -1.93 -16.47
CA ARG A 44 4.32 -2.00 -17.92
C ARG A 44 3.20 -1.42 -18.77
N ARG A 45 1.94 -1.59 -18.34
CA ARG A 45 0.77 -1.05 -19.07
C ARG A 45 0.75 0.48 -19.02
N HIS A 46 1.09 1.08 -17.88
CA HIS A 46 1.02 2.53 -17.69
C HIS A 46 2.31 3.26 -18.08
N LEU A 47 3.45 2.65 -17.86
CA LEU A 47 4.76 3.28 -18.05
C LEU A 47 5.48 2.81 -19.33
N GLY A 48 4.98 1.76 -19.98
CA GLY A 48 5.65 1.14 -21.09
C GLY A 48 6.75 0.16 -20.66
N ARG A 49 7.69 -0.13 -21.57
CA ARG A 49 8.82 -1.02 -21.28
C ARG A 49 9.81 -0.35 -20.31
N PHE A 50 10.27 -1.10 -19.35
CA PHE A 50 11.31 -0.67 -18.43
C PHE A 50 12.26 -1.82 -18.07
N GLU A 51 13.44 -1.45 -17.62
CA GLU A 51 14.41 -2.34 -17.00
C GLU A 51 14.43 -2.09 -15.49
N LEU A 52 14.65 -3.14 -14.72
CA LEU A 52 14.83 -3.04 -13.29
C LEU A 52 16.31 -2.82 -12.98
N ARG A 53 16.60 -1.83 -12.15
CA ARG A 53 17.93 -1.56 -11.63
C ARG A 53 17.90 -1.69 -10.11
N GLU A 54 18.64 -2.64 -9.61
CA GLU A 54 18.77 -2.83 -8.17
C GLU A 54 19.55 -1.67 -7.55
N VAL A 55 19.00 -1.07 -6.51
CA VAL A 55 19.61 0.00 -5.73
C VAL A 55 19.38 -0.24 -4.25
N ARG A 56 20.19 0.39 -3.39
CA ARG A 56 20.07 0.17 -1.95
C ARG A 56 18.77 0.72 -1.36
N ASP A 57 18.38 1.93 -1.74
CA ASP A 57 17.26 2.65 -1.12
C ASP A 57 16.45 3.42 -2.17
N PRO A 58 15.56 2.71 -2.91
CA PRO A 58 14.74 3.35 -3.92
C PRO A 58 13.86 4.45 -3.32
N ALA A 59 14.00 5.68 -3.80
CA ALA A 59 13.23 6.85 -3.35
C ALA A 59 13.27 7.11 -1.83
N GLY A 60 14.28 6.61 -1.11
CA GLY A 60 14.34 6.70 0.36
C GLY A 60 13.36 5.78 1.11
N ALA A 61 12.70 4.87 0.40
CA ALA A 61 11.64 4.05 0.98
C ALA A 61 12.15 2.96 1.93
N ARG A 62 13.37 2.43 1.71
CA ARG A 62 13.99 1.51 2.67
C ARG A 62 14.18 2.20 4.02
N SER A 63 14.77 3.39 4.03
CA SER A 63 14.99 4.17 5.26
C SER A 63 13.67 4.46 5.98
N ALA A 64 12.62 4.81 5.23
CA ALA A 64 11.29 5.04 5.79
C ALA A 64 10.70 3.78 6.43
N LEU A 65 10.81 2.62 5.77
CA LEU A 65 10.35 1.34 6.31
C LEU A 65 11.12 0.95 7.58
N GLU A 66 12.44 1.11 7.59
CA GLU A 66 13.27 0.85 8.76
C GLU A 66 12.84 1.70 9.95
N ALA A 67 12.61 2.99 9.75
CA ALA A 67 12.10 3.89 10.80
C ALA A 67 10.71 3.50 11.28
N TYR A 68 9.81 3.13 10.38
CA TYR A 68 8.46 2.69 10.72
C TYR A 68 8.48 1.45 11.62
N PHE A 69 9.22 0.42 11.24
CA PHE A 69 9.33 -0.81 12.02
C PHE A 69 10.19 -0.65 13.28
N ALA A 70 10.98 0.40 13.37
CA ALA A 70 11.70 0.76 14.59
C ALA A 70 10.84 1.54 15.61
N GLY A 71 9.58 1.87 15.25
CA GLY A 71 8.62 2.46 16.18
C GLY A 71 8.11 3.85 15.83
N ASP A 72 8.46 4.39 14.64
CA ASP A 72 7.89 5.64 14.14
C ASP A 72 6.70 5.37 13.20
N PRO A 73 5.45 5.42 13.68
CA PRO A 73 4.28 5.12 12.85
C PRO A 73 4.04 6.15 11.75
N HIS A 74 4.65 7.34 11.84
CA HIS A 74 4.51 8.42 10.86
C HIS A 74 5.62 8.41 9.79
N ALA A 75 6.60 7.50 9.88
CA ALA A 75 7.74 7.47 8.99
C ALA A 75 7.37 7.30 7.50
N LEU A 76 6.22 6.69 7.21
CA LEU A 76 5.76 6.45 5.83
C LEU A 76 4.96 7.61 5.24
N SER A 77 4.53 8.57 6.06
CA SER A 77 3.54 9.59 5.67
C SER A 77 4.05 10.60 4.65
N GLY A 78 5.34 10.90 4.64
CA GLY A 78 5.96 11.89 3.75
C GLY A 78 6.45 11.32 2.41
N GLN A 79 6.25 10.04 2.15
CA GLN A 79 6.79 9.39 0.95
C GLN A 79 6.14 9.93 -0.31
N GLN A 80 6.96 10.30 -1.28
CA GLN A 80 6.49 10.60 -2.62
C GLN A 80 6.04 9.30 -3.29
N VAL A 81 4.81 9.30 -3.83
CA VAL A 81 4.25 8.17 -4.57
C VAL A 81 3.70 8.63 -5.91
N GLU A 82 3.87 7.81 -6.93
CA GLU A 82 3.30 8.00 -8.25
C GLU A 82 2.34 6.84 -8.51
N LEU A 83 1.05 7.14 -8.54
CA LEU A 83 -0.01 6.14 -8.62
C LEU A 83 -0.63 6.10 -10.01
N HIS A 84 -0.78 4.90 -10.55
CA HIS A 84 -1.38 4.64 -11.86
C HIS A 84 -2.60 3.73 -11.70
N GLY A 85 -3.74 4.19 -12.14
CA GLY A 85 -5.00 3.45 -12.07
C GLY A 85 -6.15 4.22 -12.74
N THR A 86 -7.34 3.68 -12.63
CA THR A 86 -8.55 4.37 -13.07
C THR A 86 -8.83 5.61 -12.19
N PRO A 87 -9.63 6.58 -12.66
CA PRO A 87 -10.04 7.72 -11.85
C PRO A 87 -10.64 7.31 -10.50
N PHE A 88 -11.44 6.25 -10.48
CA PHE A 88 -12.04 5.71 -9.25
C PHE A 88 -10.98 5.13 -8.30
N GLN A 89 -10.06 4.31 -8.81
CA GLN A 89 -8.95 3.77 -8.02
C GLN A 89 -8.09 4.89 -7.43
N LEU A 90 -7.73 5.88 -8.23
CA LEU A 90 -6.94 7.03 -7.77
C LEU A 90 -7.66 7.80 -6.65
N ALA A 91 -8.98 7.98 -6.76
CA ALA A 91 -9.77 8.62 -5.72
C ALA A 91 -9.74 7.83 -4.42
N VAL A 92 -9.92 6.50 -4.48
CA VAL A 92 -9.83 5.61 -3.32
C VAL A 92 -8.44 5.67 -2.69
N TRP A 93 -7.37 5.52 -3.46
CA TRP A 93 -6.00 5.51 -2.93
C TRP A 93 -5.58 6.85 -2.32
N ARG A 94 -6.05 7.98 -2.85
CA ARG A 94 -5.83 9.30 -2.24
C ARG A 94 -6.50 9.41 -0.87
N GLU A 95 -7.73 8.92 -0.74
CA GLU A 95 -8.43 8.89 0.56
C GLU A 95 -7.74 7.97 1.56
N LEU A 96 -7.19 6.83 1.13
CA LEU A 96 -6.41 5.96 2.00
C LEU A 96 -5.23 6.70 2.65
N ARG A 97 -4.55 7.54 1.90
CA ARG A 97 -3.42 8.32 2.40
C ARG A 97 -3.81 9.39 3.43
N CYS A 98 -5.07 9.72 3.52
CA CYS A 98 -5.61 10.63 4.52
C CYS A 98 -5.91 9.94 5.86
N ILE A 99 -5.85 8.61 5.94
CA ILE A 99 -6.08 7.87 7.18
C ILE A 99 -4.76 7.83 7.98
N PRO A 100 -4.68 8.52 9.14
CA PRO A 100 -3.44 8.52 9.91
C PRO A 100 -3.19 7.18 10.62
N PRO A 101 -1.94 6.91 11.02
CA PRO A 101 -1.63 5.73 11.84
C PRO A 101 -2.46 5.71 13.12
N GLY A 102 -2.89 4.52 13.54
CA GLY A 102 -3.74 4.34 14.71
C GLY A 102 -5.23 4.62 14.48
N ARG A 103 -5.58 5.07 13.28
CA ARG A 103 -6.99 5.26 12.87
C ARG A 103 -7.37 4.21 11.83
N THR A 104 -8.64 3.87 11.82
CA THR A 104 -9.24 2.97 10.84
C THR A 104 -10.49 3.58 10.23
N LEU A 105 -10.84 3.12 9.05
CA LEU A 105 -12.05 3.52 8.34
C LEU A 105 -12.77 2.25 7.87
N SER A 106 -14.09 2.23 7.92
CA SER A 106 -14.84 1.13 7.31
C SER A 106 -14.87 1.27 5.80
N TYR A 107 -15.09 0.16 5.09
CA TYR A 107 -15.29 0.20 3.63
C TYR A 107 -16.46 1.11 3.24
N ALA A 108 -17.54 1.10 4.03
CA ALA A 108 -18.69 1.96 3.81
C ALA A 108 -18.35 3.45 3.98
N ALA A 109 -17.59 3.80 5.01
CA ALA A 109 -17.14 5.17 5.24
C ALA A 109 -16.19 5.64 4.14
N LEU A 110 -15.31 4.77 3.66
CA LEU A 110 -14.42 5.07 2.53
C LEU A 110 -15.24 5.31 1.25
N ALA A 111 -16.27 4.50 0.99
CA ALA A 111 -17.18 4.68 -0.13
C ALA A 111 -17.89 6.04 -0.08
N ALA A 112 -18.33 6.47 1.10
CA ALA A 112 -18.93 7.78 1.30
C ALA A 112 -17.92 8.91 1.00
N ARG A 113 -16.68 8.78 1.44
CA ARG A 113 -15.63 9.79 1.21
C ARG A 113 -15.29 9.98 -0.27
N VAL A 114 -15.37 8.93 -1.08
CA VAL A 114 -15.17 9.05 -2.53
C VAL A 114 -16.46 9.38 -3.29
N ALA A 115 -17.49 9.81 -2.58
CA ALA A 115 -18.82 10.17 -3.14
C ALA A 115 -19.50 9.02 -3.91
N ARG A 116 -19.28 7.79 -3.47
CA ARG A 116 -19.85 6.56 -4.03
C ARG A 116 -20.39 5.65 -2.91
N PRO A 117 -21.36 6.12 -2.08
CA PRO A 117 -21.78 5.38 -0.88
C PRO A 117 -22.39 4.00 -1.17
N ARG A 118 -22.88 3.78 -2.39
CA ARG A 118 -23.42 2.48 -2.83
C ARG A 118 -22.34 1.54 -3.40
N ALA A 119 -21.13 2.03 -3.65
CA ALA A 119 -20.07 1.27 -4.31
C ALA A 119 -19.10 0.61 -3.31
N VAL A 120 -19.60 0.09 -2.21
CA VAL A 120 -18.77 -0.51 -1.13
C VAL A 120 -17.92 -1.68 -1.65
N ARG A 121 -18.49 -2.54 -2.50
CA ARG A 121 -17.75 -3.66 -3.11
C ARG A 121 -16.64 -3.15 -4.04
N ALA A 122 -16.95 -2.18 -4.90
CA ALA A 122 -15.97 -1.60 -5.82
C ALA A 122 -14.84 -0.88 -5.05
N VAL A 123 -15.17 -0.22 -3.96
CA VAL A 123 -14.20 0.39 -3.05
C VAL A 123 -13.30 -0.67 -2.42
N GLY A 124 -13.86 -1.79 -1.97
CA GLY A 124 -13.09 -2.93 -1.46
C GLY A 124 -12.14 -3.50 -2.50
N GLN A 125 -12.56 -3.63 -3.75
CA GLN A 125 -11.69 -4.08 -4.85
C GLN A 125 -10.57 -3.07 -5.14
N ALA A 126 -10.87 -1.77 -5.18
CA ALA A 126 -9.87 -0.73 -5.37
C ALA A 126 -8.85 -0.72 -4.21
N ASN A 127 -9.32 -0.86 -2.98
CA ASN A 127 -8.46 -1.01 -1.79
C ASN A 127 -7.51 -2.21 -1.93
N GLY A 128 -8.04 -3.36 -2.35
CA GLY A 128 -7.27 -4.59 -2.55
C GLY A 128 -6.31 -4.54 -3.73
N SER A 129 -6.50 -3.65 -4.69
CA SER A 129 -5.63 -3.47 -5.86
C SER A 129 -4.57 -2.37 -5.68
N ASN A 130 -4.43 -1.84 -4.47
CA ASN A 130 -3.43 -0.84 -4.13
C ASN A 130 -2.03 -1.26 -4.59
N PRO A 131 -1.34 -0.45 -5.42
CA PRO A 131 -0.02 -0.83 -5.95
C PRO A 131 1.14 -0.51 -5.02
N VAL A 132 0.92 0.28 -3.97
CA VAL A 132 1.98 0.74 -3.05
C VAL A 132 1.56 0.46 -1.60
N SER A 133 1.43 -0.81 -1.27
CA SER A 133 1.05 -1.24 0.08
C SER A 133 1.94 -0.59 1.15
N LEU A 134 1.43 -0.40 2.35
CA LEU A 134 2.04 0.27 3.49
C LEU A 134 2.08 1.80 3.35
N PHE A 135 2.70 2.35 2.31
CA PHE A 135 2.77 3.80 2.06
C PHE A 135 1.43 4.40 1.65
N VAL A 136 0.62 3.62 0.93
CA VAL A 136 -0.80 3.85 0.74
C VAL A 136 -1.52 2.86 1.66
N PRO A 137 -2.03 3.31 2.82
CA PRO A 137 -2.31 2.41 3.94
C PRO A 137 -3.65 1.67 3.81
N CYS A 138 -3.77 0.77 2.85
CA CYS A 138 -4.98 -0.03 2.66
C CYS A 138 -5.28 -0.96 3.86
N HIS A 139 -4.29 -1.24 4.71
CA HIS A 139 -4.49 -1.99 5.94
C HIS A 139 -5.31 -1.25 7.00
N ARG A 140 -5.52 0.07 6.87
CA ARG A 140 -6.33 0.88 7.77
C ARG A 140 -7.83 0.88 7.44
N VAL A 141 -8.23 0.12 6.42
CA VAL A 141 -9.64 -0.08 6.07
C VAL A 141 -10.11 -1.43 6.60
N ILE A 142 -11.16 -1.42 7.41
CA ILE A 142 -11.70 -2.59 8.10
C ILE A 142 -13.19 -2.77 7.80
N ALA A 143 -13.76 -3.92 8.17
CA ALA A 143 -15.18 -4.18 8.05
C ALA A 143 -15.99 -3.30 9.02
N ALA A 144 -17.25 -3.03 8.65
CA ALA A 144 -18.15 -2.18 9.44
C ALA A 144 -18.45 -2.76 10.84
N ASP A 145 -18.38 -4.08 11.01
CA ASP A 145 -18.56 -4.78 12.30
C ASP A 145 -17.31 -4.74 13.20
N GLY A 146 -16.22 -4.09 12.74
CA GLY A 146 -14.95 -4.02 13.45
C GLY A 146 -13.99 -5.16 13.13
N GLY A 147 -14.38 -6.15 12.33
CA GLY A 147 -13.51 -7.21 11.83
C GLY A 147 -12.49 -6.70 10.83
N LEU A 148 -11.43 -7.49 10.57
CA LEU A 148 -10.31 -7.08 9.72
C LEU A 148 -10.70 -6.80 8.26
N GLY A 149 -11.69 -7.51 7.71
CA GLY A 149 -11.91 -7.50 6.27
C GLY A 149 -10.78 -8.23 5.53
N GLY A 150 -10.54 -7.86 4.25
CA GLY A 150 -9.48 -8.46 3.43
C GLY A 150 -8.15 -7.71 3.50
N TYR A 151 -7.08 -8.38 3.10
CA TYR A 151 -5.77 -7.76 2.87
C TYR A 151 -4.94 -8.60 1.90
N GLY A 152 -4.37 -7.94 0.87
CA GLY A 152 -3.54 -8.63 -0.13
C GLY A 152 -2.28 -9.27 0.43
N GLY A 153 -1.70 -8.72 1.49
CA GLY A 153 -0.57 -9.29 2.21
C GLY A 153 -0.94 -10.41 3.18
N GLY A 154 -2.22 -10.68 3.38
CA GLY A 154 -2.74 -11.66 4.34
C GLY A 154 -3.17 -11.02 5.66
N LEU A 155 -4.17 -11.60 6.31
CA LEU A 155 -4.79 -11.03 7.51
C LEU A 155 -3.85 -10.97 8.72
N ALA A 156 -2.91 -11.91 8.84
CA ALA A 156 -1.91 -11.88 9.91
C ALA A 156 -1.05 -10.61 9.83
N ARG A 157 -0.61 -10.24 8.64
CA ARG A 157 0.14 -8.98 8.40
C ARG A 157 -0.71 -7.75 8.67
N LYS A 158 -1.97 -7.76 8.23
CA LYS A 158 -2.90 -6.65 8.50
C LYS A 158 -3.07 -6.40 9.99
N ARG A 159 -3.34 -7.44 10.75
CA ARG A 159 -3.45 -7.37 12.20
C ARG A 159 -2.18 -6.79 12.82
N ARG A 160 -1.02 -7.31 12.42
CA ARG A 160 0.27 -6.87 12.95
C ARG A 160 0.55 -5.40 12.64
N LEU A 161 0.22 -4.94 11.44
CA LEU A 161 0.38 -3.52 11.06
C LEU A 161 -0.49 -2.61 11.92
N LEU A 162 -1.75 -2.98 12.13
CA LEU A 162 -2.66 -2.20 12.99
C LEU A 162 -2.18 -2.17 14.44
N GLU A 163 -1.69 -3.30 14.96
CA GLU A 163 -1.10 -3.37 16.32
C GLU A 163 0.15 -2.49 16.43
N LEU A 164 1.05 -2.52 15.45
CA LEU A 164 2.23 -1.66 15.40
C LEU A 164 1.86 -0.17 15.42
N GLU A 165 0.72 0.18 14.87
CA GLU A 165 0.20 1.55 14.86
C GLU A 165 -0.63 1.88 16.10
N GLY A 166 -0.69 0.98 17.10
CA GLY A 166 -1.40 1.20 18.35
C GLY A 166 -2.89 0.85 18.31
N ARG A 167 -3.33 0.07 17.30
CA ARG A 167 -4.74 -0.33 17.16
C ARG A 167 -4.90 -1.84 17.41
N THR A 168 -5.64 -2.21 18.44
CA THR A 168 -6.06 -3.60 18.65
C THR A 168 -7.29 -3.90 17.81
N VAL A 169 -7.29 -5.04 17.13
CA VAL A 169 -8.38 -5.50 16.25
C VAL A 169 -8.80 -6.90 16.68
N ALA A 170 -10.10 -7.11 16.77
CA ALA A 170 -10.71 -8.39 17.15
C ALA A 170 -10.39 -9.52 16.13
#